data_962246602d0afcbdc4fa69d1d3c44f70
#
_entry.id   962246602d0afcbdc4fa69d1d3c44f70
#
_cell.length_a   1.000
_cell.length_b   1.000
_cell.length_c   1.000
_cell.angle_alpha   90.00
_cell.angle_beta   90.00
_cell.angle_gamma   90.00
#
_symmetry.space_group_name_H-M   'P 1'
#
loop_
_entity.id
_entity.type
_entity.pdbx_description
1 polymer ?
#
loop_
_entity_poly.entity_id
_entity_poly.type
_entity_poly.pdbx_seq_one_letter_code
_entity_poly.pdbx_strand_id
1 'polypeptide(L)'
;EWVITKEPTCTEKGEKQRSCTVSGCVVTETQELPALGHQWSGWTPVEGDSSREYRICEVCNEVEYRDVSHSSDNSTISTGLRVLDSTQADILQNAQLVRLSQINDVLYIDVTHETASLQGVLSDLTGLRSERIETVVFSTERCTSTLSLSDVAALGAGDTPFTLSHSGSTATFTVGGADHTALLR
;
A
#
# COMPACT_ATOMS: atom_id res chain seq x y z
N GLU A 1 -21.88 -22.97 39.95
CA GLU A 1 -20.76 -22.34 39.24
C GLU A 1 -20.86 -22.68 37.75
N TRP A 2 -20.48 -21.75 36.82
CA TRP A 2 -20.46 -22.01 35.40
C TRP A 2 -19.15 -22.67 35.02
N VAL A 3 -19.22 -23.69 34.17
CA VAL A 3 -18.07 -24.38 33.59
C VAL A 3 -18.16 -24.25 32.08
N ILE A 4 -17.08 -23.84 31.42
CA ILE A 4 -17.02 -23.80 29.98
C ILE A 4 -16.91 -25.24 29.48
N THR A 5 -17.88 -25.65 28.65
CA THR A 5 -17.93 -26.99 28.03
C THR A 5 -17.44 -26.99 26.61
N LYS A 6 -17.52 -25.82 25.93
CA LYS A 6 -16.94 -25.58 24.62
C LYS A 6 -16.38 -24.17 24.58
N GLU A 7 -15.07 -24.05 24.34
CA GLU A 7 -14.44 -22.75 24.12
C GLU A 7 -14.91 -22.12 22.82
N PRO A 8 -15.22 -20.81 22.79
CA PRO A 8 -15.51 -20.12 21.56
C PRO A 8 -14.23 -19.98 20.72
N THR A 9 -14.38 -20.08 19.39
CA THR A 9 -13.31 -19.76 18.44
C THR A 9 -13.59 -18.41 17.77
N CYS A 10 -12.75 -18.01 16.83
CA CYS A 10 -13.00 -16.79 16.08
C CYS A 10 -14.36 -16.81 15.36
N THR A 11 -14.80 -17.97 14.88
CA THR A 11 -16.01 -18.13 14.04
C THR A 11 -17.11 -18.94 14.71
N GLU A 12 -16.77 -19.81 15.66
CA GLU A 12 -17.75 -20.67 16.31
C GLU A 12 -18.08 -20.16 17.71
N LYS A 13 -19.36 -20.30 18.06
CA LYS A 13 -19.83 -20.05 19.41
C LYS A 13 -19.33 -21.11 20.36
N GLY A 14 -19.02 -20.71 21.59
CA GLY A 14 -18.75 -21.60 22.69
C GLY A 14 -20.01 -21.90 23.52
N GLU A 15 -19.85 -22.73 24.53
CA GLU A 15 -20.89 -23.09 25.49
C GLU A 15 -20.32 -23.10 26.89
N LYS A 16 -21.14 -22.67 27.85
CA LYS A 16 -20.91 -22.89 29.29
C LYS A 16 -22.15 -23.52 29.91
N GLN A 17 -21.92 -24.37 30.91
CA GLN A 17 -22.95 -25.11 31.58
C GLN A 17 -22.82 -24.97 33.09
N ARG A 18 -23.93 -24.99 33.78
CA ARG A 18 -23.96 -25.17 35.24
C ARG A 18 -24.97 -26.23 35.64
N SER A 19 -24.63 -26.97 36.65
CA SER A 19 -25.50 -27.98 37.23
C SER A 19 -26.07 -27.50 38.59
N CYS A 20 -27.26 -27.97 38.87
CA CYS A 20 -27.87 -27.76 40.19
C CYS A 20 -27.01 -28.43 41.25
N THR A 21 -26.77 -27.72 42.36
CA THR A 21 -25.95 -28.19 43.47
C THR A 21 -26.79 -28.77 44.63
N VAL A 22 -28.12 -28.81 44.48
CA VAL A 22 -29.02 -29.36 45.48
C VAL A 22 -29.08 -30.90 45.36
N SER A 23 -28.96 -31.61 46.46
CA SER A 23 -29.01 -33.08 46.48
C SER A 23 -30.32 -33.60 45.86
N GLY A 24 -30.18 -34.47 44.83
CA GLY A 24 -31.31 -35.04 44.08
C GLY A 24 -31.75 -34.19 42.88
N CYS A 25 -31.18 -33.01 42.64
CA CYS A 25 -31.46 -32.17 41.49
C CYS A 25 -30.51 -32.55 40.32
N VAL A 26 -31.08 -32.91 39.16
CA VAL A 26 -30.35 -33.29 37.94
C VAL A 26 -30.45 -32.22 36.85
N VAL A 27 -30.88 -31.02 37.21
CA VAL A 27 -31.08 -29.93 36.24
C VAL A 27 -29.75 -29.32 35.86
N THR A 28 -29.51 -29.21 34.55
CA THR A 28 -28.40 -28.46 33.98
C THR A 28 -28.93 -27.29 33.17
N GLU A 29 -28.24 -26.18 33.21
CA GLU A 29 -28.52 -25.00 32.40
C GLU A 29 -27.31 -24.72 31.49
N THR A 30 -27.59 -24.53 30.23
CA THR A 30 -26.57 -24.25 29.19
C THR A 30 -26.74 -22.83 28.68
N GLN A 31 -25.64 -22.12 28.49
CA GLN A 31 -25.61 -20.78 27.89
C GLN A 31 -24.56 -20.71 26.81
N GLU A 32 -24.96 -20.18 25.64
CA GLU A 32 -24.02 -19.93 24.56
C GLU A 32 -23.05 -18.79 24.91
N LEU A 33 -21.81 -18.94 24.49
CA LEU A 33 -20.79 -17.89 24.45
C LEU A 33 -20.66 -17.39 23.00
N PRO A 34 -20.66 -16.09 22.78
CA PRO A 34 -20.48 -15.57 21.42
C PRO A 34 -19.12 -15.99 20.84
N ALA A 35 -19.04 -16.14 19.52
CA ALA A 35 -17.77 -16.27 18.83
C ALA A 35 -16.88 -15.05 19.12
N LEU A 36 -15.56 -15.26 19.20
CA LEU A 36 -14.61 -14.20 19.57
C LEU A 36 -14.44 -13.15 18.46
N GLY A 37 -14.74 -13.51 17.21
CA GLY A 37 -14.40 -12.73 16.06
C GLY A 37 -12.91 -12.83 15.72
N HIS A 38 -12.53 -12.37 14.52
CA HIS A 38 -11.13 -12.31 14.12
C HIS A 38 -10.47 -11.04 14.65
N GLN A 39 -9.27 -11.17 15.20
CA GLN A 39 -8.39 -10.06 15.52
C GLN A 39 -7.36 -9.93 14.38
N TRP A 40 -7.68 -9.08 13.40
CA TRP A 40 -6.89 -8.94 12.20
C TRP A 40 -5.67 -8.04 12.42
N SER A 41 -4.53 -8.44 11.88
CA SER A 41 -3.36 -7.55 11.69
C SER A 41 -3.69 -6.40 10.72
N GLY A 42 -2.80 -5.45 10.56
CA GLY A 42 -2.86 -4.49 9.45
C GLY A 42 -2.76 -5.19 8.10
N TRP A 43 -3.28 -4.53 7.03
CA TRP A 43 -3.12 -5.01 5.66
C TRP A 43 -1.67 -4.90 5.23
N THR A 44 -1.14 -5.95 4.60
CA THR A 44 0.24 -6.05 4.11
C THR A 44 0.21 -6.39 2.63
N PRO A 45 0.94 -5.67 1.76
CA PRO A 45 1.07 -6.01 0.36
C PRO A 45 1.58 -7.43 0.16
N VAL A 46 1.05 -8.15 -0.84
CA VAL A 46 1.56 -9.47 -1.23
C VAL A 46 2.87 -9.28 -1.98
N GLU A 47 3.92 -9.95 -1.53
CA GLU A 47 5.23 -9.90 -2.19
C GLU A 47 5.11 -10.42 -3.64
N GLY A 48 5.52 -9.60 -4.61
CA GLY A 48 5.42 -9.91 -6.04
C GLY A 48 4.04 -9.66 -6.67
N ASP A 49 3.04 -9.20 -5.90
CA ASP A 49 1.72 -8.85 -6.42
C ASP A 49 1.19 -7.57 -5.75
N SER A 50 1.51 -6.42 -6.31
CA SER A 50 1.07 -5.12 -5.81
C SER A 50 -0.44 -4.88 -5.91
N SER A 51 -1.17 -5.76 -6.63
CA SER A 51 -2.64 -5.65 -6.78
C SER A 51 -3.40 -6.31 -5.63
N ARG A 52 -2.70 -6.97 -4.71
CA ARG A 52 -3.32 -7.69 -3.59
C ARG A 52 -2.65 -7.36 -2.27
N GLU A 53 -3.47 -7.30 -1.25
CA GLU A 53 -3.04 -7.24 0.14
C GLU A 53 -3.61 -8.41 0.92
N TYR A 54 -2.94 -8.78 1.98
CA TYR A 54 -3.42 -9.78 2.92
C TYR A 54 -3.33 -9.26 4.36
N ARG A 55 -4.11 -9.86 5.23
CA ARG A 55 -4.01 -9.72 6.67
C ARG A 55 -4.17 -11.06 7.34
N ILE A 56 -3.63 -11.20 8.54
CA ILE A 56 -3.63 -12.46 9.28
C ILE A 56 -4.37 -12.23 10.61
N CYS A 57 -5.23 -13.16 10.96
CA CYS A 57 -5.81 -13.15 12.29
C CYS A 57 -4.79 -13.61 13.33
N GLU A 58 -4.51 -12.77 14.33
CA GLU A 58 -3.52 -13.05 15.38
C GLU A 58 -3.93 -14.19 16.32
N VAL A 59 -5.21 -14.61 16.28
CA VAL A 59 -5.74 -15.67 17.15
C VAL A 59 -5.77 -17.02 16.45
N CYS A 60 -6.25 -17.10 15.20
CA CYS A 60 -6.42 -18.36 14.48
C CYS A 60 -5.50 -18.54 13.28
N ASN A 61 -4.69 -17.54 12.96
CA ASN A 61 -3.79 -17.48 11.79
C ASN A 61 -4.52 -17.58 10.44
N GLU A 62 -5.84 -17.34 10.41
CA GLU A 62 -6.57 -17.26 9.16
C GLU A 62 -6.08 -16.06 8.35
N VAL A 63 -5.91 -16.25 7.04
CA VAL A 63 -5.43 -15.22 6.12
C VAL A 63 -6.59 -14.74 5.27
N GLU A 64 -6.81 -13.44 5.25
CA GLU A 64 -7.77 -12.80 4.36
C GLU A 64 -7.02 -11.99 3.30
N TYR A 65 -7.46 -12.11 2.06
CA TYR A 65 -6.93 -11.36 0.93
C TYR A 65 -7.98 -10.36 0.45
N ARG A 66 -7.50 -9.21 0.00
CA ARG A 66 -8.32 -8.28 -0.77
C ARG A 66 -7.58 -7.85 -2.03
N ASP A 67 -8.34 -7.63 -3.08
CA ASP A 67 -7.83 -6.93 -4.24
C ASP A 67 -7.81 -5.44 -3.91
N VAL A 68 -6.66 -4.82 -4.05
CA VAL A 68 -6.55 -3.37 -3.98
C VAL A 68 -7.05 -2.87 -5.33
N SER A 69 -8.26 -2.32 -5.35
CA SER A 69 -8.80 -1.69 -6.56
C SER A 69 -7.91 -0.52 -6.90
N HIS A 70 -6.96 -0.75 -7.78
CA HIS A 70 -6.25 0.34 -8.44
C HIS A 70 -7.26 1.00 -9.37
N SER A 71 -7.63 2.24 -9.09
CA SER A 71 -8.25 3.06 -10.12
C SER A 71 -7.26 3.17 -11.26
N SER A 72 -7.39 2.27 -12.24
CA SER A 72 -6.60 2.26 -13.48
C SER A 72 -6.98 3.41 -14.40
N ASP A 73 -7.50 4.51 -13.83
CA ASP A 73 -7.79 5.70 -14.58
C ASP A 73 -6.53 6.58 -14.57
N ASN A 74 -5.67 6.35 -15.57
CA ASN A 74 -4.54 7.22 -15.90
C ASN A 74 -5.00 8.68 -16.15
N SER A 75 -6.30 8.94 -16.15
CA SER A 75 -6.88 10.23 -16.46
C SER A 75 -6.99 11.17 -15.25
N THR A 76 -6.72 10.70 -14.01
CA THR A 76 -7.06 11.47 -12.81
C THR A 76 -5.89 12.20 -12.16
N ILE A 77 -4.63 11.86 -12.51
CA ILE A 77 -3.48 12.62 -12.03
C ILE A 77 -3.21 13.72 -13.06
N SER A 78 -3.92 14.84 -12.94
CA SER A 78 -3.67 16.06 -13.71
C SER A 78 -2.42 16.78 -13.16
N THR A 79 -1.28 16.11 -13.26
CA THR A 79 0.02 16.67 -12.91
C THR A 79 0.76 17.02 -14.19
N GLY A 80 1.63 18.03 -14.14
CA GLY A 80 2.60 18.30 -15.21
C GLY A 80 3.71 17.26 -15.31
N LEU A 81 3.56 16.12 -14.58
CA LEU A 81 4.51 15.03 -14.61
C LEU A 81 4.55 14.34 -15.97
N ARG A 82 5.74 13.93 -16.38
CA ARG A 82 6.02 13.20 -17.62
C ARG A 82 6.87 11.99 -17.30
N VAL A 83 6.57 10.87 -17.93
CA VAL A 83 7.44 9.70 -17.93
C VAL A 83 8.04 9.53 -19.33
N LEU A 84 9.35 9.68 -19.42
CA LEU A 84 10.07 9.58 -20.68
C LEU A 84 10.80 8.24 -20.76
N ASP A 85 10.72 7.59 -21.92
CA ASP A 85 11.52 6.41 -22.23
C ASP A 85 12.97 6.78 -22.66
N SER A 86 13.75 5.78 -23.06
CA SER A 86 15.13 5.98 -23.53
C SER A 86 15.24 6.82 -24.81
N THR A 87 14.15 6.99 -25.55
CA THR A 87 14.07 7.82 -26.77
C THR A 87 13.59 9.25 -26.49
N GLN A 88 13.35 9.60 -25.22
CA GLN A 88 12.77 10.86 -24.75
C GLN A 88 11.30 11.05 -25.19
N ALA A 89 10.61 9.95 -25.54
CA ALA A 89 9.17 9.98 -25.78
C ALA A 89 8.40 9.96 -24.46
N ASP A 90 7.37 10.78 -24.36
CA ASP A 90 6.48 10.77 -23.20
C ASP A 90 5.52 9.60 -23.29
N ILE A 91 5.66 8.67 -22.35
CA ILE A 91 4.91 7.41 -22.29
C ILE A 91 3.90 7.37 -21.13
N LEU A 92 3.76 8.45 -20.35
CA LEU A 92 2.89 8.47 -19.15
C LEU A 92 1.45 8.05 -19.44
N GLN A 93 0.92 8.44 -20.60
CA GLN A 93 -0.47 8.12 -20.98
C GLN A 93 -0.61 6.73 -21.64
N ASN A 94 0.50 5.99 -21.82
CA ASN A 94 0.46 4.66 -22.40
C ASN A 94 0.26 3.61 -21.31
N ALA A 95 -0.99 3.18 -21.09
CA ALA A 95 -1.36 2.21 -20.05
C ALA A 95 -0.74 0.80 -20.22
N GLN A 96 -0.13 0.50 -21.38
CA GLN A 96 0.63 -0.74 -21.61
C GLN A 96 2.08 -0.61 -21.13
N LEU A 97 2.61 0.61 -21.06
CA LEU A 97 4.00 0.88 -20.71
C LEU A 97 4.14 1.47 -19.30
N VAL A 98 3.15 2.25 -18.85
CA VAL A 98 3.14 2.89 -17.54
C VAL A 98 1.87 2.56 -16.81
N ARG A 99 2.01 2.04 -15.60
CA ARG A 99 0.92 1.78 -14.69
C ARG A 99 0.98 2.76 -13.52
N LEU A 100 -0.10 3.49 -13.32
CA LEU A 100 -0.25 4.35 -12.15
C LEU A 100 -1.18 3.66 -11.14
N SER A 101 -0.80 3.66 -9.87
CA SER A 101 -1.66 3.19 -8.80
C SER A 101 -1.41 3.96 -7.53
N GLN A 102 -2.48 4.25 -6.77
CA GLN A 102 -2.37 4.89 -5.47
C GLN A 102 -2.82 3.90 -4.39
N ILE A 103 -1.96 3.70 -3.40
CA ILE A 103 -2.25 2.88 -2.22
C ILE A 103 -1.99 3.74 -1.00
N ASN A 104 -3.04 4.07 -0.26
CA ASN A 104 -2.99 4.99 0.87
C ASN A 104 -2.43 6.36 0.45
N ASP A 105 -1.26 6.73 0.99
CA ASP A 105 -0.53 7.97 0.75
C ASP A 105 0.66 7.79 -0.21
N VAL A 106 0.72 6.66 -0.91
CA VAL A 106 1.79 6.31 -1.85
C VAL A 106 1.27 6.25 -3.27
N LEU A 107 1.89 6.99 -4.18
CA LEU A 107 1.72 6.89 -5.63
C LEU A 107 2.79 5.98 -6.21
N TYR A 108 2.38 4.91 -6.85
CA TYR A 108 3.24 4.00 -7.61
C TYR A 108 3.18 4.34 -9.09
N ILE A 109 4.34 4.46 -9.70
CA ILE A 109 4.53 4.69 -11.14
C ILE A 109 5.43 3.57 -11.64
N ASP A 110 4.81 2.51 -12.18
CA ASP A 110 5.50 1.33 -12.67
C ASP A 110 5.67 1.40 -14.18
N VAL A 111 6.90 1.27 -14.67
CA VAL A 111 7.27 1.37 -16.08
C VAL A 111 7.86 0.06 -16.56
N THR A 112 7.34 -0.48 -17.65
CA THR A 112 7.78 -1.75 -18.27
C THR A 112 9.01 -1.54 -19.19
N HIS A 113 10.01 -0.76 -18.74
CA HIS A 113 11.26 -0.51 -19.43
C HIS A 113 12.42 -0.56 -18.44
N GLU A 114 13.60 -0.95 -18.91
CA GLU A 114 14.83 -0.92 -18.09
C GLU A 114 15.34 0.50 -17.85
N THR A 115 14.99 1.42 -18.74
CA THR A 115 15.43 2.83 -18.68
C THR A 115 14.23 3.73 -18.87
N ALA A 116 13.98 4.59 -17.90
CA ALA A 116 12.96 5.63 -17.97
C ALA A 116 13.31 6.78 -17.02
N SER A 117 12.66 7.93 -17.22
CA SER A 117 12.77 9.07 -16.32
C SER A 117 11.42 9.69 -16.01
N LEU A 118 11.22 10.05 -14.74
CA LEU A 118 10.11 10.87 -14.27
C LEU A 118 10.58 12.33 -14.21
N GLN A 119 9.89 13.20 -14.91
CA GLN A 119 10.24 14.62 -15.05
C GLN A 119 9.05 15.53 -14.79
N GLY A 120 9.33 16.75 -14.38
CA GLY A 120 8.36 17.81 -14.14
C GLY A 120 8.99 18.98 -13.40
N VAL A 121 8.16 19.77 -12.74
CA VAL A 121 8.61 20.81 -11.79
C VAL A 121 8.21 20.42 -10.37
N LEU A 122 8.86 21.01 -9.38
CA LEU A 122 8.61 20.65 -7.97
C LEU A 122 7.15 20.83 -7.54
N SER A 123 6.42 21.80 -8.11
CA SER A 123 4.99 21.98 -7.84
C SER A 123 4.13 20.82 -8.31
N ASP A 124 4.55 20.09 -9.36
CA ASP A 124 3.84 18.89 -9.83
C ASP A 124 3.92 17.75 -8.81
N LEU A 125 5.10 17.56 -8.20
CA LEU A 125 5.27 16.59 -7.12
C LEU A 125 4.59 17.04 -5.82
N THR A 126 4.83 18.27 -5.39
CA THR A 126 4.26 18.76 -4.12
C THR A 126 2.75 18.95 -4.20
N GLY A 127 2.20 19.19 -5.39
CA GLY A 127 0.77 19.25 -5.66
C GLY A 127 0.04 17.93 -5.37
N LEU A 128 0.72 16.78 -5.52
CA LEU A 128 0.18 15.47 -5.16
C LEU A 128 -0.24 15.34 -3.69
N ARG A 129 0.32 16.17 -2.80
CA ARG A 129 -0.08 16.20 -1.38
C ARG A 129 -1.52 16.66 -1.19
N SER A 130 -2.06 17.47 -2.10
CA SER A 130 -3.48 17.84 -2.09
C SER A 130 -4.40 16.64 -2.35
N GLU A 131 -3.88 15.59 -2.99
CA GLU A 131 -4.53 14.30 -3.25
C GLU A 131 -4.20 13.24 -2.18
N ARG A 132 -3.61 13.68 -1.04
CA ARG A 132 -3.18 12.83 0.08
C ARG A 132 -2.04 11.88 -0.25
N ILE A 133 -1.22 12.21 -1.24
CA ILE A 133 -0.01 11.46 -1.56
C ILE A 133 1.16 12.13 -0.84
N GLU A 134 1.90 11.37 -0.04
CA GLU A 134 3.10 11.83 0.67
C GLU A 134 4.38 11.17 0.13
N THR A 135 4.23 10.11 -0.65
CA THR A 135 5.36 9.33 -1.19
C THR A 135 5.10 8.96 -2.65
N VAL A 136 6.13 9.05 -3.47
CA VAL A 136 6.13 8.54 -4.85
C VAL A 136 7.12 7.40 -4.95
N VAL A 137 6.68 6.27 -5.48
CA VAL A 137 7.50 5.12 -5.84
C VAL A 137 7.57 5.05 -7.36
N PHE A 138 8.75 5.20 -7.91
CA PHE A 138 9.02 5.08 -9.33
C PHE A 138 9.78 3.79 -9.58
N SER A 139 9.23 2.90 -10.39
CA SER A 139 9.78 1.59 -10.68
C SER A 139 9.98 1.39 -12.18
N THR A 140 11.09 0.81 -12.53
CA THR A 140 11.40 0.24 -13.84
C THR A 140 11.68 -1.26 -13.67
N GLU A 141 11.90 -2.01 -14.74
CA GLU A 141 12.14 -3.46 -14.67
C GLU A 141 13.28 -3.87 -13.71
N ARG A 142 14.26 -2.99 -13.47
CA ARG A 142 15.47 -3.30 -12.68
C ARG A 142 15.75 -2.36 -11.54
N CYS A 143 14.99 -1.31 -11.38
CA CYS A 143 15.25 -0.29 -10.37
C CYS A 143 13.95 0.23 -9.79
N THR A 144 13.92 0.40 -8.47
CA THR A 144 12.83 1.05 -7.74
C THR A 144 13.42 2.13 -6.86
N SER A 145 12.81 3.30 -6.89
CA SER A 145 13.17 4.44 -6.05
C SER A 145 11.96 4.98 -5.33
N THR A 146 12.11 5.27 -4.07
CA THR A 146 11.09 5.90 -3.23
C THR A 146 11.49 7.33 -2.92
N LEU A 147 10.59 8.26 -3.15
CA LEU A 147 10.80 9.69 -2.94
C LEU A 147 9.73 10.25 -1.99
N SER A 148 10.17 10.83 -0.88
CA SER A 148 9.30 11.53 0.07
C SER A 148 8.99 12.93 -0.43
N LEU A 149 7.71 13.29 -0.57
CA LEU A 149 7.31 14.62 -1.04
C LEU A 149 7.60 15.73 -0.02
N SER A 150 7.72 15.39 1.27
CA SER A 150 8.16 16.33 2.29
C SER A 150 9.63 16.75 2.12
N ASP A 151 10.48 15.79 1.74
CA ASP A 151 11.91 16.05 1.51
C ASP A 151 12.11 16.87 0.23
N VAL A 152 11.30 16.59 -0.81
CA VAL A 152 11.33 17.32 -2.08
C VAL A 152 10.87 18.78 -1.93
N ALA A 153 9.87 19.05 -1.10
CA ALA A 153 9.31 20.38 -0.91
C ALA A 153 10.33 21.40 -0.38
N ALA A 154 11.43 20.94 0.24
CA ALA A 154 12.49 21.79 0.76
C ALA A 154 13.59 22.12 -0.25
N LEU A 155 13.56 21.54 -1.49
CA LEU A 155 14.68 21.60 -2.43
C LEU A 155 14.69 22.83 -3.34
N GLY A 156 13.58 23.57 -3.43
CA GLY A 156 13.54 24.75 -4.30
C GLY A 156 12.16 25.37 -4.46
N ALA A 157 12.07 26.33 -5.36
CA ALA A 157 10.80 26.93 -5.75
C ALA A 157 9.96 25.96 -6.59
N GLY A 158 8.64 26.15 -6.61
CA GLY A 158 7.71 25.25 -7.27
C GLY A 158 7.93 25.04 -8.77
N ASP A 159 8.49 26.02 -9.46
CA ASP A 159 8.83 26.01 -10.88
C ASP A 159 10.21 25.37 -11.19
N THR A 160 10.95 24.94 -10.16
CA THR A 160 12.26 24.31 -10.34
C THR A 160 12.09 22.93 -11.00
N PRO A 161 12.75 22.68 -12.14
CA PRO A 161 12.64 21.39 -12.82
C PRO A 161 13.34 20.28 -12.02
N PHE A 162 12.78 19.09 -12.07
CA PHE A 162 13.40 17.89 -11.52
C PHE A 162 13.45 16.77 -12.57
N THR A 163 14.37 15.84 -12.35
CA THR A 163 14.47 14.59 -13.11
C THR A 163 14.88 13.46 -12.16
N LEU A 164 14.04 12.42 -12.09
CA LEU A 164 14.38 11.13 -11.48
C LEU A 164 14.56 10.13 -12.62
N SER A 165 15.77 9.65 -12.81
CA SER A 165 16.13 8.74 -13.90
C SER A 165 16.55 7.38 -13.40
N HIS A 166 16.04 6.33 -14.05
CA HIS A 166 16.51 4.96 -13.91
C HIS A 166 17.22 4.52 -15.19
N SER A 167 18.38 3.90 -15.04
CA SER A 167 19.14 3.29 -16.15
C SER A 167 19.70 1.94 -15.65
N GLY A 168 19.09 0.85 -16.09
CA GLY A 168 19.33 -0.47 -15.53
C GLY A 168 19.04 -0.47 -14.01
N SER A 169 20.03 -0.81 -13.19
CA SER A 169 19.92 -0.84 -11.72
C SER A 169 20.36 0.47 -11.04
N THR A 170 20.57 1.54 -11.78
CA THR A 170 21.05 2.83 -11.25
C THR A 170 19.92 3.85 -11.26
N ALA A 171 19.75 4.56 -10.16
CA ALA A 171 18.85 5.70 -10.03
C ALA A 171 19.64 6.99 -9.81
N THR A 172 19.16 8.09 -10.37
CA THR A 172 19.67 9.45 -10.10
C THR A 172 18.51 10.41 -9.94
N PHE A 173 18.64 11.37 -9.02
CA PHE A 173 17.64 12.41 -8.82
C PHE A 173 18.29 13.78 -8.82
N THR A 174 17.83 14.65 -9.72
CA THR A 174 18.33 16.02 -9.84
C THR A 174 17.21 17.03 -9.72
N VAL A 175 17.50 18.18 -9.10
CA VAL A 175 16.59 19.31 -8.97
C VAL A 175 17.33 20.58 -9.34
N GLY A 176 16.82 21.34 -10.32
CA GLY A 176 17.50 22.54 -10.82
C GLY A 176 18.92 22.25 -11.36
N GLY A 177 19.21 21.02 -11.75
CA GLY A 177 20.52 20.55 -12.18
C GLY A 177 21.48 20.14 -11.04
N ALA A 178 21.08 20.29 -9.78
CA ALA A 178 21.85 19.80 -8.63
C ALA A 178 21.50 18.34 -8.33
N ASP A 179 22.51 17.55 -7.91
CA ASP A 179 22.33 16.12 -7.54
C ASP A 179 21.74 16.00 -6.14
N HIS A 180 20.62 15.30 -6.05
CA HIS A 180 19.89 14.96 -4.83
C HIS A 180 19.63 13.45 -4.70
N THR A 181 20.40 12.63 -5.40
CA THR A 181 20.24 11.16 -5.44
C THR A 181 20.26 10.53 -4.04
N ALA A 182 20.93 11.15 -3.07
CA ALA A 182 20.95 10.68 -1.68
C ALA A 182 19.58 10.71 -0.97
N LEU A 183 18.57 11.37 -1.54
CA LEU A 183 17.19 11.37 -1.03
C LEU A 183 16.38 10.16 -1.46
N LEU A 184 16.86 9.41 -2.46
CA LEU A 184 16.20 8.18 -2.92
C LEU A 184 16.43 7.05 -1.90
N ARG A 185 15.38 6.28 -1.69
CA ARG A 185 15.39 5.08 -0.84
C ARG A 185 15.00 3.86 -1.63
#